data_1dc5ef337b28eb056eacf58e8408f5ad
#
_entry.id   1dc5ef337b28eb056eacf58e8408f5ad
#
_cell.length_a   1.000
_cell.length_b   1.000
_cell.length_c   1.000
_cell.angle_alpha   90.00
_cell.angle_beta   90.00
_cell.angle_gamma   90.00
#
_symmetry.space_group_name_H-M   'P 1'
#
loop_
_entity.id
_entity.type
_entity.pdbx_description
1 polymer ?
#
loop_
_entity_poly.entity_id
_entity_poly.type
_entity_poly.pdbx_seq_one_letter_code
_entity_poly.pdbx_strand_id
1 'polypeptide(L)'
;MTPEERRHLVLEQASDHVNGLWNAHQNSTTVFRQRLLDFYRQYRGIPNRRNYEGNANVFVNETLQACESIVAQDIQTIFSEPNIVRLLPREPSDERKAKIDQEVMRFYLDAMNIKTSIIKQDRQRVKYGSTFAKLCWEAYEGDVTKYNKTEGIVTTRMLKTFKPDMEYIDALDCAFDYRLSDIEDMKWFIIRRRYSWDDIKERERNALYSSEQVKQIQQAASPEAERLGSKKQRFFSSGVNSQDLVALTPYEVLEFWGWVPRWWVDDEISLDNPMSQETVCAVIECVKDSIVLRNEENPYWHKEIPICMAQNVQVDDEGYGLGVCEMVEYLQMELNDKRNQLLDHATEQIAPPLVIHRGAMIDDSQIKLRAFQKIKSDLPGDQAIQPMKLGGNPFENVTMDRVIKDDMRNIPGASNPVQGIASNKDQTAYEISTLQTRGASRINLNTIDFADKFLKRAFSLIFSMIQQYVRTEMVV
;
A
#
# COMPACT_ATOMS: atom_id res chain seq x y z
N MET A 1 1.63 -46.57 -4.11
CA MET A 1 0.90 -45.30 -4.20
C MET A 1 0.56 -45.05 -5.65
N THR A 2 -0.71 -44.96 -5.96
CA THR A 2 -1.18 -44.68 -7.34
C THR A 2 -0.84 -43.22 -7.70
N PRO A 3 -0.75 -42.85 -8.98
CA PRO A 3 -0.52 -41.45 -9.39
C PRO A 3 -1.58 -40.50 -8.84
N GLU A 4 -2.84 -40.94 -8.73
CA GLU A 4 -3.95 -40.15 -8.17
C GLU A 4 -3.80 -39.94 -6.66
N GLU A 5 -3.45 -40.99 -5.90
CA GLU A 5 -3.16 -40.87 -4.47
C GLU A 5 -1.98 -39.94 -4.20
N ARG A 6 -0.95 -40.01 -5.03
CA ARG A 6 0.20 -39.12 -4.94
C ARG A 6 -0.19 -37.66 -5.17
N ARG A 7 -0.94 -37.39 -6.24
CA ARG A 7 -1.41 -36.05 -6.56
C ARG A 7 -2.25 -35.46 -5.43
N HIS A 8 -3.15 -36.27 -4.87
CA HIS A 8 -3.96 -35.83 -3.73
C HIS A 8 -3.10 -35.46 -2.53
N LEU A 9 -2.12 -36.30 -2.19
CA LEU A 9 -1.19 -36.04 -1.08
C LEU A 9 -0.37 -34.75 -1.29
N VAL A 10 0.12 -34.53 -2.52
CA VAL A 10 0.86 -33.32 -2.88
C VAL A 10 -0.01 -32.07 -2.71
N LEU A 11 -1.23 -32.09 -3.20
CA LEU A 11 -2.13 -30.93 -3.10
C LEU A 11 -2.51 -30.64 -1.66
N GLU A 12 -2.72 -31.66 -0.83
CA GLU A 12 -2.97 -31.50 0.61
C GLU A 12 -1.78 -30.88 1.31
N GLN A 13 -0.57 -31.43 1.11
CA GLN A 13 0.65 -30.87 1.70
C GLN A 13 0.95 -29.45 1.24
N ALA A 14 0.73 -29.15 -0.05
CA ALA A 14 0.93 -27.80 -0.58
C ALA A 14 -0.05 -26.80 0.04
N SER A 15 -1.34 -27.19 0.18
CA SER A 15 -2.34 -26.35 0.85
C SER A 15 -1.97 -26.09 2.30
N ASP A 16 -1.62 -27.14 3.06
CA ASP A 16 -1.25 -27.02 4.47
C ASP A 16 0.00 -26.17 4.66
N HIS A 17 0.98 -26.31 3.79
CA HIS A 17 2.20 -25.50 3.82
C HIS A 17 1.90 -24.01 3.61
N VAL A 18 1.17 -23.67 2.55
CA VAL A 18 0.83 -22.27 2.22
C VAL A 18 -0.02 -21.65 3.34
N ASN A 19 -1.05 -22.36 3.81
CA ASN A 19 -1.90 -21.89 4.90
C ASN A 19 -1.14 -21.77 6.23
N GLY A 20 -0.24 -22.70 6.51
CA GLY A 20 0.62 -22.67 7.69
C GLY A 20 1.51 -21.43 7.71
N LEU A 21 2.22 -21.15 6.61
CA LEU A 21 3.07 -19.96 6.47
C LEU A 21 2.24 -18.67 6.57
N TRP A 22 1.09 -18.62 5.90
CA TRP A 22 0.19 -17.47 5.96
C TRP A 22 -0.27 -17.20 7.39
N ASN A 23 -0.78 -18.21 8.08
CA ASN A 23 -1.30 -18.07 9.44
C ASN A 23 -0.19 -17.71 10.44
N ALA A 24 1.00 -18.31 10.31
CA ALA A 24 2.16 -17.96 11.12
C ALA A 24 2.55 -16.49 10.97
N HIS A 25 2.62 -15.99 9.73
CA HIS A 25 2.90 -14.58 9.46
C HIS A 25 1.80 -13.66 10.02
N GLN A 26 0.51 -14.00 9.81
CA GLN A 26 -0.61 -13.20 10.31
C GLN A 26 -0.58 -13.08 11.84
N ASN A 27 -0.30 -14.17 12.54
CA ASN A 27 -0.24 -14.19 14.00
C ASN A 27 0.92 -13.35 14.54
N SER A 28 2.11 -13.51 13.95
CA SER A 28 3.31 -12.79 14.38
C SER A 28 3.27 -11.29 14.05
N THR A 29 2.58 -10.88 13.01
CA THR A 29 2.50 -9.48 12.57
C THR A 29 1.21 -8.76 12.96
N THR A 30 0.39 -9.33 13.83
CA THR A 30 -0.93 -8.78 14.20
C THR A 30 -0.84 -7.32 14.69
N VAL A 31 0.08 -7.01 15.59
CA VAL A 31 0.29 -5.66 16.15
C VAL A 31 0.74 -4.69 15.06
N PHE A 32 1.71 -5.09 14.24
CA PHE A 32 2.21 -4.28 13.13
C PHE A 32 1.10 -3.97 12.11
N ARG A 33 0.27 -4.96 11.78
CA ARG A 33 -0.87 -4.78 10.86
C ARG A 33 -1.91 -3.80 11.41
N GLN A 34 -2.12 -3.78 12.72
CA GLN A 34 -2.98 -2.78 13.36
C GLN A 34 -2.36 -1.37 13.21
N ARG A 35 -1.05 -1.23 13.44
CA ARG A 35 -0.34 0.04 13.22
C ARG A 35 -0.45 0.53 11.76
N LEU A 36 -0.38 -0.36 10.76
CA LEU A 36 -0.60 0.03 9.37
C LEU A 36 -2.00 0.65 9.12
N LEU A 37 -3.02 0.21 9.86
CA LEU A 37 -4.35 0.83 9.81
C LEU A 37 -4.36 2.21 10.48
N ASP A 38 -3.64 2.37 11.57
CA ASP A 38 -3.51 3.65 12.27
C ASP A 38 -2.71 4.64 11.42
N PHE A 39 -1.66 4.21 10.73
CA PHE A 39 -0.95 5.01 9.72
C PHE A 39 -1.84 5.43 8.55
N TYR A 40 -2.76 4.56 8.11
CA TYR A 40 -3.75 4.93 7.11
C TYR A 40 -4.67 6.04 7.61
N ARG A 41 -5.16 5.95 8.86
CA ARG A 41 -6.00 6.98 9.47
C ARG A 41 -5.26 8.29 9.62
N GLN A 42 -4.01 8.24 10.10
CA GLN A 42 -3.12 9.37 10.24
C GLN A 42 -2.90 10.09 8.90
N TYR A 43 -2.54 9.33 7.85
CA TYR A 43 -2.36 9.89 6.51
C TYR A 43 -3.66 10.51 5.94
N ARG A 44 -4.81 9.88 6.19
CA ARG A 44 -6.12 10.38 5.76
C ARG A 44 -6.62 11.57 6.58
N GLY A 45 -6.00 11.89 7.70
CA GLY A 45 -6.46 12.94 8.62
C GLY A 45 -7.78 12.58 9.32
N ILE A 46 -7.97 11.31 9.66
CA ILE A 46 -9.17 10.84 10.34
C ILE A 46 -8.94 10.94 11.84
N PRO A 47 -9.68 11.83 12.56
CA PRO A 47 -9.48 12.01 13.98
C PRO A 47 -9.91 10.76 14.78
N ASN A 48 -9.20 10.47 15.85
CA ASN A 48 -9.68 9.53 16.84
C ASN A 48 -10.86 10.14 17.59
N ARG A 49 -11.91 9.35 17.87
CA ARG A 49 -13.05 9.84 18.65
C ARG A 49 -12.57 10.21 20.05
N ARG A 50 -12.82 11.44 20.48
CA ARG A 50 -12.66 11.83 21.88
C ARG A 50 -13.87 11.38 22.69
N ASN A 51 -13.61 10.96 23.93
CA ASN A 51 -14.66 10.42 24.81
C ASN A 51 -15.55 11.52 25.45
N TYR A 52 -15.24 12.80 25.23
CA TYR A 52 -15.96 13.91 25.83
C TYR A 52 -16.78 14.63 24.76
N GLU A 53 -18.11 14.63 24.94
CA GLU A 53 -19.00 15.42 24.10
C GLU A 53 -18.77 16.91 24.34
N GLY A 54 -18.71 17.69 23.25
CA GLY A 54 -18.54 19.13 23.30
C GLY A 54 -17.11 19.65 23.18
N ASN A 55 -16.09 18.79 23.26
CA ASN A 55 -14.70 19.19 23.05
C ASN A 55 -14.34 19.22 21.55
N ALA A 56 -13.36 20.07 21.22
CA ALA A 56 -12.84 20.13 19.86
C ALA A 56 -12.21 18.79 19.45
N ASN A 57 -12.44 18.37 18.20
CA ASN A 57 -11.87 17.17 17.63
C ASN A 57 -11.45 17.44 16.17
N VAL A 58 -10.47 18.31 16.02
CA VAL A 58 -9.88 18.71 14.73
C VAL A 58 -8.59 17.93 14.50
N PHE A 59 -8.37 17.53 13.27
CA PHE A 59 -7.14 16.88 12.83
C PHE A 59 -6.36 17.82 11.91
N VAL A 60 -5.12 18.13 12.25
CA VAL A 60 -4.19 18.93 11.44
C VAL A 60 -3.29 17.98 10.66
N ASN A 61 -3.53 17.80 9.35
CA ASN A 61 -2.89 16.75 8.58
C ASN A 61 -1.51 17.15 8.03
N GLU A 62 -0.51 17.32 8.89
CA GLU A 62 0.88 17.57 8.48
C GLU A 62 1.56 16.31 7.93
N THR A 63 1.16 15.13 8.40
CA THR A 63 1.70 13.85 7.90
C THR A 63 1.48 13.67 6.40
N LEU A 64 0.28 14.01 5.89
CA LEU A 64 -0.01 13.95 4.45
C LEU A 64 0.93 14.88 3.67
N GLN A 65 1.11 16.11 4.15
CA GLN A 65 1.97 17.09 3.51
C GLN A 65 3.42 16.61 3.43
N ALA A 66 3.94 16.05 4.53
CA ALA A 66 5.30 15.50 4.57
C ALA A 66 5.46 14.32 3.59
N CYS A 67 4.52 13.36 3.60
CA CYS A 67 4.56 12.20 2.69
C CYS A 67 4.52 12.62 1.21
N GLU A 68 3.55 13.46 0.82
CA GLU A 68 3.41 13.86 -0.59
C GLU A 68 4.57 14.74 -1.07
N SER A 69 5.21 15.51 -0.19
CA SER A 69 6.41 16.29 -0.54
C SER A 69 7.60 15.39 -0.86
N ILE A 70 7.79 14.31 -0.09
CA ILE A 70 8.85 13.33 -0.34
C ILE A 70 8.57 12.58 -1.63
N VAL A 71 7.35 12.07 -1.84
CA VAL A 71 6.95 11.40 -3.08
C VAL A 71 7.18 12.31 -4.30
N ALA A 72 6.82 13.58 -4.21
CA ALA A 72 7.03 14.53 -5.30
C ALA A 72 8.52 14.69 -5.63
N GLN A 73 9.39 14.75 -4.62
CA GLN A 73 10.83 14.84 -4.80
C GLN A 73 11.41 13.55 -5.40
N ASP A 74 11.00 12.38 -4.92
CA ASP A 74 11.43 11.09 -5.42
C ASP A 74 11.05 10.92 -6.90
N ILE A 75 9.81 11.21 -7.24
CA ILE A 75 9.31 11.13 -8.61
C ILE A 75 10.03 12.12 -9.53
N GLN A 76 10.31 13.34 -9.05
CA GLN A 76 11.08 14.31 -9.82
C GLN A 76 12.51 13.81 -10.08
N THR A 77 13.13 13.16 -9.11
CA THR A 77 14.47 12.59 -9.22
C THR A 77 14.49 11.41 -10.19
N ILE A 78 13.57 10.46 -10.04
CA ILE A 78 13.48 9.23 -10.85
C ILE A 78 13.19 9.58 -12.33
N PHE A 79 12.31 10.55 -12.58
CA PHE A 79 11.89 10.94 -13.92
C PHE A 79 12.58 12.23 -14.42
N SER A 80 13.75 12.56 -13.86
CA SER A 80 14.57 13.70 -14.31
C SER A 80 15.06 13.54 -15.76
N GLU A 81 15.29 12.29 -16.18
CA GLU A 81 15.64 11.96 -17.56
C GLU A 81 14.45 11.34 -18.32
N PRO A 82 14.37 11.55 -19.65
CA PRO A 82 13.29 10.97 -20.47
C PRO A 82 13.30 9.43 -20.48
N ASN A 83 14.48 8.83 -20.39
CA ASN A 83 14.67 7.39 -20.38
C ASN A 83 14.99 6.90 -18.96
N ILE A 84 14.03 6.27 -18.30
CA ILE A 84 14.16 5.73 -16.94
C ILE A 84 15.15 4.56 -16.91
N VAL A 85 15.21 3.78 -17.99
CA VAL A 85 16.03 2.59 -18.12
C VAL A 85 17.00 2.77 -19.27
N ARG A 86 18.25 2.39 -19.07
CA ARG A 86 19.28 2.38 -20.09
C ARG A 86 19.91 1.00 -20.19
N LEU A 87 19.75 0.34 -21.32
CA LEU A 87 20.39 -0.93 -21.62
C LEU A 87 21.80 -0.68 -22.20
N LEU A 88 22.80 -1.17 -21.51
CA LEU A 88 24.19 -1.03 -21.93
C LEU A 88 24.68 -2.36 -22.54
N PRO A 89 25.31 -2.33 -23.71
CA PRO A 89 25.92 -3.52 -24.29
C PRO A 89 27.06 -4.01 -23.41
N ARG A 90 27.21 -5.31 -23.26
CA ARG A 90 28.36 -5.92 -22.56
C ARG A 90 29.57 -6.08 -23.48
N GLU A 91 29.31 -6.39 -24.72
CA GLU A 91 30.34 -6.57 -25.79
C GLU A 91 30.07 -5.62 -26.95
N PRO A 92 31.12 -5.27 -27.72
CA PRO A 92 30.94 -4.41 -28.92
C PRO A 92 29.99 -5.00 -29.98
N SER A 93 29.85 -6.34 -30.02
CA SER A 93 28.92 -7.04 -30.90
C SER A 93 27.45 -6.78 -30.55
N ASP A 94 27.15 -6.41 -29.29
CA ASP A 94 25.81 -6.26 -28.78
C ASP A 94 25.24 -4.84 -28.95
N GLU A 95 26.03 -3.87 -29.42
CA GLU A 95 25.60 -2.47 -29.55
C GLU A 95 24.31 -2.29 -30.36
N ARG A 96 24.21 -3.01 -31.49
CA ARG A 96 23.00 -2.92 -32.33
C ARG A 96 21.79 -3.54 -31.66
N LYS A 97 21.98 -4.68 -31.01
CA LYS A 97 20.91 -5.38 -30.26
C LYS A 97 20.44 -4.57 -29.07
N ALA A 98 21.38 -4.00 -28.30
CA ALA A 98 21.05 -3.16 -27.16
C ALA A 98 20.19 -1.94 -27.52
N LYS A 99 20.44 -1.33 -28.69
CA LYS A 99 19.61 -0.21 -29.19
C LYS A 99 18.17 -0.67 -29.52
N ILE A 100 18.03 -1.82 -30.18
CA ILE A 100 16.71 -2.38 -30.50
C ILE A 100 15.97 -2.75 -29.21
N ASP A 101 16.63 -3.48 -28.33
CA ASP A 101 16.07 -3.89 -27.04
C ASP A 101 15.66 -2.68 -26.17
N GLN A 102 16.40 -1.57 -26.26
CA GLN A 102 16.08 -0.31 -25.59
C GLN A 102 14.75 0.29 -26.09
N GLU A 103 14.51 0.30 -27.39
CA GLU A 103 13.26 0.83 -27.96
C GLU A 103 12.08 -0.09 -27.65
N VAL A 104 12.28 -1.42 -27.72
CA VAL A 104 11.26 -2.40 -27.32
C VAL A 104 10.90 -2.25 -25.84
N MET A 105 11.90 -2.12 -24.98
CA MET A 105 11.68 -1.88 -23.55
C MET A 105 10.89 -0.61 -23.30
N ARG A 106 11.25 0.48 -23.97
CA ARG A 106 10.54 1.75 -23.87
C ARG A 106 9.08 1.63 -24.28
N PHE A 107 8.80 0.96 -25.40
CA PHE A 107 7.43 0.72 -25.87
C PHE A 107 6.59 0.01 -24.80
N TYR A 108 7.11 -1.07 -24.20
CA TYR A 108 6.36 -1.81 -23.18
C TYR A 108 6.21 -1.04 -21.86
N LEU A 109 7.21 -0.27 -21.44
CA LEU A 109 7.12 0.60 -20.27
C LEU A 109 6.04 1.67 -20.44
N ASP A 110 5.91 2.25 -21.65
CA ASP A 110 4.85 3.20 -21.95
C ASP A 110 3.47 2.48 -21.99
N ALA A 111 3.39 1.30 -22.62
CA ALA A 111 2.16 0.52 -22.72
C ALA A 111 1.59 0.09 -21.34
N MET A 112 2.45 -0.14 -20.35
CA MET A 112 2.03 -0.50 -18.98
C MET A 112 1.81 0.72 -18.06
N ASN A 113 1.96 1.95 -18.57
CA ASN A 113 1.86 3.18 -17.76
C ASN A 113 2.75 3.16 -16.52
N ILE A 114 4.02 2.81 -16.70
CA ILE A 114 4.98 2.56 -15.62
C ILE A 114 5.07 3.72 -14.60
N LYS A 115 4.91 4.98 -15.05
CA LYS A 115 4.92 6.15 -14.16
C LYS A 115 3.86 6.06 -13.08
N THR A 116 2.63 5.73 -13.45
CA THR A 116 1.51 5.60 -12.51
C THR A 116 1.76 4.48 -11.51
N SER A 117 2.32 3.37 -11.97
CA SER A 117 2.65 2.23 -11.12
C SER A 117 3.76 2.59 -10.13
N ILE A 118 4.84 3.24 -10.56
CA ILE A 118 5.92 3.70 -9.68
C ILE A 118 5.41 4.70 -8.64
N ILE A 119 4.55 5.67 -9.01
CA ILE A 119 3.96 6.63 -8.06
C ILE A 119 3.16 5.91 -6.97
N LYS A 120 2.39 4.87 -7.32
CA LYS A 120 1.64 4.08 -6.33
C LYS A 120 2.57 3.34 -5.38
N GLN A 121 3.64 2.75 -5.90
CA GLN A 121 4.63 2.02 -5.12
C GLN A 121 5.37 2.96 -4.17
N ASP A 122 5.81 4.10 -4.66
CA ASP A 122 6.53 5.08 -3.87
C ASP A 122 5.67 5.67 -2.73
N ARG A 123 4.39 6.00 -3.02
CA ARG A 123 3.45 6.40 -1.96
C ARG A 123 3.27 5.35 -0.87
N GLN A 124 3.25 4.07 -1.23
CA GLN A 124 3.17 2.99 -0.25
C GLN A 124 4.45 2.93 0.59
N ARG A 125 5.60 2.98 -0.08
CA ARG A 125 6.92 2.96 0.53
C ARG A 125 7.07 4.09 1.55
N VAL A 126 6.84 5.33 1.13
CA VAL A 126 6.97 6.52 1.99
C VAL A 126 5.98 6.47 3.15
N LYS A 127 4.74 6.08 2.90
CA LYS A 127 3.69 6.04 3.91
C LYS A 127 3.88 4.94 4.96
N TYR A 128 4.06 3.69 4.50
CA TYR A 128 4.08 2.51 5.38
C TYR A 128 5.47 1.96 5.67
N GLY A 129 6.50 2.51 5.04
CA GLY A 129 7.87 2.07 5.18
C GLY A 129 8.31 1.00 4.21
N SER A 130 7.39 0.29 3.57
CA SER A 130 7.71 -0.76 2.59
C SER A 130 6.71 -0.78 1.46
N THR A 131 7.16 -1.21 0.28
CA THR A 131 6.33 -1.40 -0.91
C THR A 131 6.58 -2.74 -1.55
N PHE A 132 5.54 -3.29 -2.18
CA PHE A 132 5.56 -4.60 -2.81
C PHE A 132 4.86 -4.53 -4.16
N ALA A 133 5.49 -5.09 -5.19
CA ALA A 133 4.88 -5.25 -6.50
C ALA A 133 5.13 -6.65 -7.04
N LYS A 134 4.14 -7.20 -7.73
CA LYS A 134 4.30 -8.41 -8.54
C LYS A 134 4.45 -8.02 -10.00
N LEU A 135 5.42 -8.62 -10.66
CA LEU A 135 5.56 -8.53 -12.10
C LEU A 135 4.91 -9.74 -12.75
N CYS A 136 4.09 -9.50 -13.74
CA CYS A 136 3.41 -10.55 -14.48
C CYS A 136 3.31 -10.19 -15.96
N TRP A 137 3.06 -11.19 -16.78
CA TRP A 137 2.74 -11.00 -18.20
C TRP A 137 1.23 -11.13 -18.39
N GLU A 138 0.58 -10.06 -18.81
CA GLU A 138 -0.84 -10.07 -19.13
C GLU A 138 -1.03 -10.52 -20.58
N ALA A 139 -1.68 -11.65 -20.74
CA ALA A 139 -2.14 -12.13 -22.04
C ALA A 139 -3.66 -12.33 -21.97
N TYR A 140 -4.41 -11.37 -22.48
CA TYR A 140 -5.86 -11.43 -22.49
C TYR A 140 -6.38 -11.60 -23.91
N GLU A 141 -7.10 -12.70 -24.15
CA GLU A 141 -7.82 -12.95 -25.39
C GLU A 141 -9.29 -12.61 -25.20
N GLY A 142 -9.86 -11.91 -26.14
CA GLY A 142 -11.27 -11.56 -26.09
C GLY A 142 -11.92 -11.68 -27.45
N ASP A 143 -13.22 -11.94 -27.44
CA ASP A 143 -14.00 -12.02 -28.66
C ASP A 143 -14.25 -10.62 -29.22
N VAL A 144 -13.80 -10.39 -30.45
CA VAL A 144 -14.07 -9.15 -31.19
C VAL A 144 -15.11 -9.47 -32.27
N THR A 145 -16.28 -8.89 -32.11
CA THR A 145 -17.35 -9.02 -33.09
C THR A 145 -17.22 -7.92 -34.13
N LYS A 146 -16.99 -8.30 -35.38
CA LYS A 146 -16.97 -7.40 -36.53
C LYS A 146 -18.13 -7.70 -37.45
N TYR A 147 -18.77 -6.67 -37.96
CA TYR A 147 -19.76 -6.81 -39.01
C TYR A 147 -19.08 -6.82 -40.37
N ASN A 148 -19.17 -7.92 -41.06
CA ASN A 148 -18.72 -8.08 -42.46
C ASN A 148 -19.92 -8.06 -43.39
N LYS A 149 -19.91 -7.23 -44.43
CA LYS A 149 -21.02 -7.11 -45.40
C LYS A 149 -21.35 -8.39 -46.10
N THR A 150 -20.40 -9.30 -46.24
CA THR A 150 -20.54 -10.57 -46.97
C THR A 150 -20.96 -11.74 -46.09
N GLU A 151 -20.50 -11.75 -44.82
CA GLU A 151 -20.68 -12.87 -43.90
C GLU A 151 -21.57 -12.54 -42.71
N GLY A 152 -22.04 -11.30 -42.61
CA GLY A 152 -22.83 -10.86 -41.45
C GLY A 152 -21.95 -10.58 -40.23
N ILE A 153 -22.42 -11.00 -39.05
CA ILE A 153 -21.71 -10.84 -37.81
C ILE A 153 -20.67 -11.95 -37.69
N VAL A 154 -19.37 -11.59 -37.73
CA VAL A 154 -18.27 -12.52 -37.52
C VAL A 154 -17.62 -12.20 -36.16
N THR A 155 -17.62 -13.18 -35.28
CA THR A 155 -16.91 -13.10 -34.01
C THR A 155 -15.58 -13.81 -34.14
N THR A 156 -14.50 -13.05 -33.94
CA THR A 156 -13.14 -13.59 -34.01
C THR A 156 -12.45 -13.39 -32.65
N ARG A 157 -11.82 -14.44 -32.15
CA ARG A 157 -10.99 -14.35 -30.94
C ARG A 157 -9.70 -13.61 -31.27
N MET A 158 -9.44 -12.53 -30.58
CA MET A 158 -8.24 -11.70 -30.80
C MET A 158 -7.54 -11.42 -29.48
N LEU A 159 -6.23 -11.39 -29.54
CA LEU A 159 -5.41 -10.94 -28.42
C LEU A 159 -5.66 -9.45 -28.17
N LYS A 160 -6.27 -9.10 -27.04
CA LYS A 160 -6.58 -7.70 -26.68
C LYS A 160 -5.44 -7.03 -25.91
N THR A 161 -4.79 -7.80 -25.05
CA THR A 161 -3.70 -7.30 -24.21
C THR A 161 -2.58 -8.32 -24.23
N PHE A 162 -1.38 -7.86 -24.52
CA PHE A 162 -0.16 -8.68 -24.50
C PHE A 162 1.00 -7.82 -24.09
N LYS A 163 1.19 -7.66 -22.79
CA LYS A 163 2.18 -6.75 -22.20
C LYS A 163 2.58 -7.21 -20.82
N PRO A 164 3.77 -6.80 -20.33
CA PRO A 164 4.10 -6.92 -18.93
C PRO A 164 3.21 -5.99 -18.11
N ASP A 165 2.97 -6.33 -16.86
CA ASP A 165 2.30 -5.47 -15.89
C ASP A 165 3.00 -5.50 -14.53
N MET A 166 2.96 -4.36 -13.83
CA MET A 166 3.45 -4.19 -12.48
C MET A 166 2.26 -4.04 -11.54
N GLU A 167 1.87 -5.13 -10.95
CA GLU A 167 0.72 -5.18 -10.08
C GLU A 167 1.09 -4.70 -8.66
N TYR A 168 0.30 -3.76 -8.15
CA TYR A 168 0.43 -3.24 -6.80
C TYR A 168 -0.06 -4.25 -5.78
N ILE A 169 0.77 -4.56 -4.78
CA ILE A 169 0.42 -5.42 -3.63
C ILE A 169 0.28 -4.54 -2.39
N ASP A 170 -0.86 -4.63 -1.73
CA ASP A 170 -1.08 -3.94 -0.45
C ASP A 170 -0.28 -4.64 0.66
N ALA A 171 0.40 -3.86 1.50
CA ALA A 171 1.16 -4.38 2.64
C ALA A 171 0.32 -5.22 3.62
N LEU A 172 -1.00 -5.06 3.63
CA LEU A 172 -1.92 -5.90 4.42
C LEU A 172 -2.31 -7.21 3.72
N ASP A 173 -2.03 -7.34 2.43
CA ASP A 173 -2.41 -8.51 1.63
C ASP A 173 -1.18 -9.36 1.23
N CYS A 174 -0.05 -9.18 1.88
CA CYS A 174 1.15 -9.99 1.68
C CYS A 174 1.61 -10.69 2.95
N ALA A 175 2.36 -11.77 2.77
CA ALA A 175 3.09 -12.46 3.81
C ALA A 175 4.42 -12.97 3.26
N PHE A 176 5.48 -12.82 4.03
CA PHE A 176 6.85 -13.20 3.68
C PHE A 176 7.66 -13.41 4.95
N ASP A 177 8.89 -13.85 4.85
CA ASP A 177 9.78 -13.93 6.01
C ASP A 177 10.26 -12.53 6.41
N TYR A 178 9.57 -11.92 7.36
CA TYR A 178 9.82 -10.56 7.83
C TYR A 178 11.17 -10.34 8.54
N ARG A 179 11.97 -11.41 8.75
CA ARG A 179 13.32 -11.33 9.30
C ARG A 179 14.38 -11.05 8.23
N LEU A 180 13.97 -11.04 6.96
CA LEU A 180 14.86 -10.80 5.81
C LEU A 180 14.49 -9.46 5.17
N SER A 181 15.51 -8.64 4.92
CA SER A 181 15.34 -7.31 4.34
C SER A 181 15.24 -7.33 2.82
N ASP A 182 15.87 -8.31 2.18
CA ASP A 182 15.98 -8.35 0.73
C ASP A 182 15.20 -9.56 0.16
N ILE A 183 14.47 -9.29 -0.95
CA ILE A 183 13.62 -10.30 -1.59
C ILE A 183 14.43 -11.46 -2.18
N GLU A 184 15.70 -11.23 -2.51
CA GLU A 184 16.58 -12.23 -3.10
C GLU A 184 16.94 -13.34 -2.11
N ASP A 185 16.96 -13.02 -0.82
CA ASP A 185 17.22 -13.96 0.27
C ASP A 185 15.96 -14.71 0.71
N MET A 186 14.78 -14.23 0.29
CA MET A 186 13.51 -14.82 0.68
C MET A 186 13.24 -16.13 -0.05
N LYS A 187 12.82 -17.13 0.71
CA LYS A 187 12.45 -18.44 0.17
C LYS A 187 11.01 -18.51 -0.30
N TRP A 188 10.16 -17.63 0.17
CA TRP A 188 8.74 -17.63 -0.14
C TRP A 188 8.13 -16.25 0.01
N PHE A 189 7.07 -16.01 -0.77
CA PHE A 189 6.22 -14.82 -0.70
C PHE A 189 4.79 -15.23 -1.01
N ILE A 190 3.81 -14.79 -0.22
CA ILE A 190 2.39 -15.10 -0.40
C ILE A 190 1.62 -13.80 -0.60
N ILE A 191 0.73 -13.79 -1.58
CA ILE A 191 -0.17 -12.69 -1.89
C ILE A 191 -1.60 -13.17 -1.66
N ARG A 192 -2.37 -12.41 -0.90
CA ARG A 192 -3.79 -12.66 -0.74
C ARG A 192 -4.57 -11.96 -1.83
N ARG A 193 -5.33 -12.75 -2.59
CA ARG A 193 -6.23 -12.31 -3.65
C ARG A 193 -7.67 -12.46 -3.22
N ARG A 194 -8.53 -11.67 -3.83
CA ARG A 194 -9.98 -11.82 -3.70
C ARG A 194 -10.59 -11.86 -5.08
N TYR A 195 -11.30 -12.95 -5.35
CA TYR A 195 -11.91 -13.21 -6.64
C TYR A 195 -13.42 -13.33 -6.50
N SER A 196 -14.13 -12.88 -7.54
CA SER A 196 -15.50 -13.25 -7.79
C SER A 196 -15.55 -14.65 -8.40
N TRP A 197 -16.75 -15.21 -8.49
CA TRP A 197 -16.94 -16.47 -9.20
C TRP A 197 -16.58 -16.35 -10.69
N ASP A 198 -16.90 -15.21 -11.29
CA ASP A 198 -16.59 -14.94 -12.69
C ASP A 198 -15.08 -14.88 -12.96
N ASP A 199 -14.29 -14.30 -12.04
CA ASP A 199 -12.82 -14.26 -12.12
C ASP A 199 -12.25 -15.70 -12.09
N ILE A 200 -12.78 -16.57 -11.22
CA ILE A 200 -12.35 -17.97 -11.13
C ILE A 200 -12.68 -18.71 -12.43
N LYS A 201 -13.88 -18.48 -12.97
CA LYS A 201 -14.31 -19.08 -14.23
C LYS A 201 -13.50 -18.57 -15.42
N GLU A 202 -13.10 -17.33 -15.44
CA GLU A 202 -12.23 -16.78 -16.46
C GLU A 202 -10.84 -17.44 -16.43
N ARG A 203 -10.27 -17.63 -15.23
CA ARG A 203 -8.99 -18.34 -15.05
C ARG A 203 -9.08 -19.82 -15.44
N GLU A 204 -10.22 -20.48 -15.19
CA GLU A 204 -10.48 -21.83 -15.68
C GLU A 204 -10.52 -21.88 -17.23
N ARG A 205 -11.20 -20.91 -17.88
CA ARG A 205 -11.24 -20.81 -19.36
C ARG A 205 -9.87 -20.56 -19.97
N ASN A 206 -9.02 -19.82 -19.28
CA ASN A 206 -7.64 -19.55 -19.70
C ASN A 206 -6.67 -20.70 -19.33
N ALA A 207 -7.19 -21.85 -18.88
CA ALA A 207 -6.42 -23.03 -18.49
C ALA A 207 -5.40 -22.80 -17.36
N LEU A 208 -5.60 -21.75 -16.55
CA LEU A 208 -4.78 -21.51 -15.36
C LEU A 208 -5.24 -22.37 -14.17
N TYR A 209 -6.55 -22.66 -14.09
CA TYR A 209 -7.15 -23.47 -13.04
C TYR A 209 -7.73 -24.76 -13.60
N SER A 210 -7.60 -25.84 -12.83
CA SER A 210 -8.19 -27.13 -13.18
C SER A 210 -9.71 -27.14 -13.00
N SER A 211 -10.44 -27.58 -14.02
CA SER A 211 -11.92 -27.66 -13.98
C SER A 211 -12.45 -28.56 -12.87
N GLU A 212 -11.70 -29.57 -12.47
CA GLU A 212 -12.06 -30.49 -11.40
C GLU A 212 -12.03 -29.78 -10.04
N GLN A 213 -10.97 -29.03 -9.77
CA GLN A 213 -10.78 -28.29 -8.53
C GLN A 213 -11.77 -27.11 -8.42
N VAL A 214 -12.05 -26.43 -9.53
CA VAL A 214 -13.05 -25.35 -9.58
C VAL A 214 -14.45 -25.84 -9.22
N LYS A 215 -14.85 -27.05 -9.65
CA LYS A 215 -16.12 -27.66 -9.25
C LYS A 215 -16.20 -27.98 -7.78
N GLN A 216 -15.10 -28.43 -7.16
CA GLN A 216 -15.05 -28.72 -5.72
C GLN A 216 -15.22 -27.45 -4.88
N ILE A 217 -14.67 -26.32 -5.31
CA ILE A 217 -14.83 -25.02 -4.62
C ILE A 217 -16.28 -24.57 -4.62
N GLN A 218 -17.00 -24.77 -5.72
CA GLN A 218 -18.41 -24.39 -5.81
C GLN A 218 -19.27 -25.10 -4.75
N GLN A 219 -18.89 -26.31 -4.37
CA GLN A 219 -19.57 -27.07 -3.32
C GLN A 219 -19.15 -26.69 -1.90
N ALA A 220 -17.92 -26.19 -1.73
CA ALA A 220 -17.32 -25.84 -0.45
C ALA A 220 -17.45 -24.36 -0.07
N ALA A 221 -17.98 -23.51 -0.96
CA ALA A 221 -18.02 -22.07 -0.75
C ALA A 221 -18.98 -21.69 0.38
N SER A 222 -18.40 -21.28 1.47
CA SER A 222 -19.09 -20.54 2.53
C SER A 222 -18.55 -19.11 2.55
N PRO A 223 -19.35 -18.09 2.22
CA PRO A 223 -18.90 -16.72 2.26
C PRO A 223 -18.80 -16.26 3.73
N GLU A 224 -17.68 -16.51 4.37
CA GLU A 224 -17.45 -15.99 5.70
C GLU A 224 -17.04 -14.51 5.64
N ALA A 225 -17.91 -13.67 6.16
CA ALA A 225 -17.79 -12.22 6.24
C ALA A 225 -16.59 -11.72 7.07
N GLU A 226 -15.88 -12.59 7.76
CA GLU A 226 -14.76 -12.25 8.66
C GLU A 226 -13.47 -11.85 7.93
N ARG A 227 -13.36 -12.20 6.67
CA ARG A 227 -12.12 -12.16 5.90
C ARG A 227 -11.68 -10.78 5.41
N LEU A 228 -12.45 -9.75 5.68
CA LEU A 228 -12.17 -8.36 5.26
C LEU A 228 -11.71 -7.43 6.38
N GLY A 229 -11.37 -7.94 7.55
CA GLY A 229 -11.13 -7.16 8.76
C GLY A 229 -10.33 -5.86 8.53
N SER A 230 -9.15 -5.94 7.94
CA SER A 230 -8.28 -4.78 7.76
C SER A 230 -8.76 -3.81 6.68
N LYS A 231 -9.16 -4.30 5.50
CA LYS A 231 -9.69 -3.42 4.43
C LYS A 231 -11.07 -2.88 4.77
N LYS A 232 -11.92 -3.66 5.44
CA LYS A 232 -13.22 -3.22 5.96
C LYS A 232 -13.03 -2.05 6.92
N GLN A 233 -12.06 -2.10 7.83
CA GLN A 233 -11.75 -0.99 8.73
C GLN A 233 -11.28 0.26 7.98
N ARG A 234 -10.49 0.13 6.92
CA ARG A 234 -10.11 1.26 6.07
C ARG A 234 -11.33 1.90 5.40
N PHE A 235 -12.18 1.12 4.78
CA PHE A 235 -13.39 1.61 4.12
C PHE A 235 -14.36 2.24 5.12
N PHE A 236 -14.58 1.59 6.25
CA PHE A 236 -15.41 2.14 7.34
C PHE A 236 -14.84 3.47 7.85
N SER A 237 -13.53 3.57 8.05
CA SER A 237 -12.87 4.80 8.47
C SER A 237 -13.02 5.93 7.45
N SER A 238 -13.16 5.61 6.16
CA SER A 238 -13.40 6.59 5.08
C SER A 238 -14.88 6.86 4.80
N GLY A 239 -15.79 6.33 5.63
CA GLY A 239 -17.24 6.54 5.48
C GLY A 239 -17.90 5.66 4.41
N VAL A 240 -17.17 4.67 3.87
CA VAL A 240 -17.71 3.73 2.87
C VAL A 240 -18.17 2.44 3.56
N ASN A 241 -19.44 2.09 3.39
CA ASN A 241 -19.95 0.78 3.82
C ASN A 241 -19.53 -0.29 2.80
N SER A 242 -18.68 -1.23 3.22
CA SER A 242 -18.12 -2.26 2.34
C SER A 242 -18.85 -3.61 2.43
N GLN A 243 -19.95 -3.70 3.17
CA GLN A 243 -20.64 -4.99 3.36
C GLN A 243 -21.11 -5.59 2.03
N ASP A 244 -21.64 -4.78 1.14
CA ASP A 244 -22.13 -5.23 -0.16
C ASP A 244 -20.99 -5.63 -1.11
N LEU A 245 -19.83 -4.96 -1.02
CA LEU A 245 -18.64 -5.29 -1.83
C LEU A 245 -18.01 -6.64 -1.46
N VAL A 246 -18.17 -7.08 -0.21
CA VAL A 246 -17.69 -8.40 0.25
C VAL A 246 -18.43 -9.54 -0.45
N ALA A 247 -19.73 -9.36 -0.66
CA ALA A 247 -20.55 -10.35 -1.35
C ALA A 247 -20.16 -10.54 -2.81
N LEU A 248 -19.53 -9.54 -3.44
CA LEU A 248 -19.10 -9.60 -4.83
C LEU A 248 -17.81 -10.42 -5.05
N THR A 249 -16.93 -10.49 -4.03
CA THR A 249 -15.65 -11.22 -4.11
C THR A 249 -15.46 -12.18 -2.94
N PRO A 250 -16.26 -13.26 -2.87
CA PRO A 250 -16.31 -14.13 -1.69
C PRO A 250 -15.10 -15.06 -1.55
N TYR A 251 -14.32 -15.27 -2.62
CA TYR A 251 -13.24 -16.24 -2.61
C TYR A 251 -11.91 -15.57 -2.25
N GLU A 252 -11.32 -15.99 -1.13
CA GLU A 252 -9.98 -15.59 -0.71
C GLU A 252 -9.00 -16.65 -1.21
N VAL A 253 -8.13 -16.26 -2.14
CA VAL A 253 -7.10 -17.11 -2.73
C VAL A 253 -5.75 -16.63 -2.26
N LEU A 254 -4.94 -17.55 -1.75
CA LEU A 254 -3.54 -17.35 -1.39
C LEU A 254 -2.68 -17.76 -2.59
N GLU A 255 -1.95 -16.82 -3.14
CA GLU A 255 -1.01 -17.01 -4.24
C GLU A 255 0.41 -17.06 -3.64
N PHE A 256 0.97 -18.25 -3.59
CA PHE A 256 2.32 -18.52 -3.09
C PHE A 256 3.32 -18.53 -4.25
N TRP A 257 4.44 -17.87 -4.05
CA TRP A 257 5.64 -17.92 -4.88
C TRP A 257 6.81 -18.30 -4.00
N GLY A 258 7.52 -19.37 -4.34
CA GLY A 258 8.64 -19.80 -3.50
C GLY A 258 9.28 -21.10 -3.95
N TRP A 259 10.28 -21.49 -3.18
CA TRP A 259 11.07 -22.66 -3.44
C TRP A 259 10.48 -23.88 -2.76
N VAL A 260 10.09 -24.87 -3.57
CA VAL A 260 9.51 -26.15 -3.12
C VAL A 260 10.27 -27.33 -3.73
N PRO A 261 10.17 -28.54 -3.15
CA PRO A 261 10.74 -29.73 -3.78
C PRO A 261 10.09 -29.97 -5.14
N ARG A 262 10.90 -30.35 -6.13
CA ARG A 262 10.44 -30.59 -7.52
C ARG A 262 9.28 -31.59 -7.60
N TRP A 263 9.25 -32.62 -6.75
CA TRP A 263 8.19 -33.63 -6.75
C TRP A 263 6.80 -33.07 -6.38
N TRP A 264 6.72 -31.84 -5.88
CA TRP A 264 5.43 -31.17 -5.66
C TRP A 264 4.79 -30.67 -6.94
N VAL A 265 5.60 -30.30 -7.91
CA VAL A 265 5.16 -29.63 -9.16
C VAL A 265 5.24 -30.56 -10.38
N ASP A 266 6.06 -31.62 -10.30
CA ASP A 266 6.29 -32.58 -11.37
C ASP A 266 5.71 -33.94 -11.00
N ASP A 267 4.53 -34.22 -11.53
CA ASP A 267 3.80 -35.47 -11.29
C ASP A 267 4.50 -36.70 -11.90
N GLU A 268 5.41 -36.50 -12.89
CA GLU A 268 6.07 -37.59 -13.63
C GLU A 268 7.36 -38.08 -12.93
N ILE A 269 7.96 -37.24 -12.09
CA ILE A 269 9.23 -37.59 -11.44
C ILE A 269 9.02 -38.63 -10.33
N SER A 270 9.79 -39.71 -10.36
CA SER A 270 9.75 -40.72 -9.28
C SER A 270 10.33 -40.16 -7.98
N LEU A 271 9.71 -40.50 -6.85
CA LEU A 271 10.20 -40.11 -5.51
C LEU A 271 11.58 -40.69 -5.19
N ASP A 272 11.93 -41.83 -5.80
CA ASP A 272 13.25 -42.48 -5.64
C ASP A 272 14.36 -41.78 -6.46
N ASN A 273 13.98 -40.86 -7.37
CA ASN A 273 14.92 -40.08 -8.15
C ASN A 273 15.54 -38.98 -7.27
N PRO A 274 16.89 -38.88 -7.16
CA PRO A 274 17.53 -37.81 -6.42
C PRO A 274 17.11 -36.41 -6.82
N MET A 275 16.75 -36.19 -8.09
CA MET A 275 16.28 -34.91 -8.60
C MET A 275 14.89 -34.52 -8.04
N SER A 276 14.13 -35.47 -7.47
CA SER A 276 12.82 -35.18 -6.87
C SER A 276 12.95 -34.22 -5.68
N GLN A 277 14.05 -34.26 -4.95
CA GLN A 277 14.33 -33.41 -3.79
C GLN A 277 14.98 -32.09 -4.16
N GLU A 278 15.31 -31.86 -5.43
CA GLU A 278 15.81 -30.57 -5.89
C GLU A 278 14.75 -29.50 -5.68
N THR A 279 15.16 -28.34 -5.17
CA THR A 279 14.24 -27.22 -4.96
C THR A 279 14.07 -26.42 -6.23
N VAL A 280 12.82 -26.16 -6.60
CA VAL A 280 12.44 -25.34 -7.76
C VAL A 280 11.54 -24.20 -7.32
N CYS A 281 11.63 -23.07 -8.02
CA CYS A 281 10.69 -21.98 -7.80
C CYS A 281 9.33 -22.37 -8.38
N ALA A 282 8.29 -22.28 -7.58
CA ALA A 282 6.93 -22.67 -7.97
C ALA A 282 5.91 -21.58 -7.67
N VAL A 283 4.78 -21.68 -8.37
CA VAL A 283 3.55 -20.94 -8.04
C VAL A 283 2.48 -21.91 -7.58
N ILE A 284 1.92 -21.64 -6.41
CA ILE A 284 0.81 -22.42 -5.84
C ILE A 284 -0.29 -21.44 -5.48
N GLU A 285 -1.48 -21.66 -6.05
CA GLU A 285 -2.66 -20.89 -5.71
C GLU A 285 -3.68 -21.78 -5.02
N CYS A 286 -4.05 -21.48 -3.81
CA CYS A 286 -5.04 -22.22 -3.05
C CYS A 286 -6.13 -21.29 -2.49
N VAL A 287 -7.35 -21.79 -2.43
CA VAL A 287 -8.40 -21.14 -1.64
C VAL A 287 -8.04 -21.34 -0.18
N LYS A 288 -8.08 -20.26 0.60
CA LYS A 288 -7.69 -20.30 2.00
C LYS A 288 -8.41 -21.42 2.75
N ASP A 289 -7.64 -22.21 3.48
CA ASP A 289 -8.08 -23.37 4.27
C ASP A 289 -8.83 -24.45 3.44
N SER A 290 -8.57 -24.55 2.12
CA SER A 290 -9.32 -25.43 1.22
C SER A 290 -8.44 -25.99 0.11
N ILE A 291 -8.81 -25.81 -1.12
CA ILE A 291 -8.40 -26.53 -2.31
C ILE A 291 -7.31 -25.77 -3.07
N VAL A 292 -6.28 -26.47 -3.53
CA VAL A 292 -5.28 -25.95 -4.45
C VAL A 292 -5.86 -25.83 -5.85
N LEU A 293 -5.84 -24.62 -6.43
CA LEU A 293 -6.34 -24.30 -7.75
C LEU A 293 -5.28 -24.46 -8.84
N ARG A 294 -4.05 -24.13 -8.49
CA ARG A 294 -2.89 -24.12 -9.38
C ARG A 294 -1.68 -24.58 -8.63
N ASN A 295 -0.90 -25.46 -9.21
CA ASN A 295 0.37 -25.94 -8.69
C ASN A 295 1.29 -26.26 -9.88
N GLU A 296 2.25 -25.37 -10.15
CA GLU A 296 3.17 -25.53 -11.27
C GLU A 296 4.52 -24.85 -11.00
N GLU A 297 5.54 -25.27 -11.74
CA GLU A 297 6.83 -24.59 -11.74
C GLU A 297 6.66 -23.16 -12.29
N ASN A 298 7.46 -22.23 -11.77
CA ASN A 298 7.46 -20.84 -12.22
C ASN A 298 7.53 -20.77 -13.77
N PRO A 299 6.52 -20.20 -14.43
CA PRO A 299 6.44 -20.18 -15.89
C PRO A 299 7.47 -19.22 -16.54
N TYR A 300 8.08 -18.33 -15.76
CA TYR A 300 9.02 -17.35 -16.27
C TYR A 300 10.44 -17.90 -16.43
N TRP A 301 11.13 -17.49 -17.49
CA TRP A 301 12.49 -17.97 -17.76
C TRP A 301 13.49 -17.60 -16.67
N HIS A 302 13.30 -16.48 -15.98
CA HIS A 302 14.18 -16.06 -14.89
C HIS A 302 14.16 -17.00 -13.68
N LYS A 303 13.14 -17.84 -13.53
CA LYS A 303 12.96 -18.79 -12.41
C LYS A 303 13.12 -18.21 -11.01
N GLU A 304 12.98 -16.90 -10.86
CA GLU A 304 13.00 -16.18 -9.60
C GLU A 304 11.60 -15.83 -9.13
N ILE A 305 11.44 -15.49 -7.86
CA ILE A 305 10.18 -14.94 -7.32
C ILE A 305 9.88 -13.62 -8.04
N PRO A 306 8.76 -13.49 -8.77
CA PRO A 306 8.47 -12.31 -9.59
C PRO A 306 7.94 -11.12 -8.75
N ILE A 307 8.52 -10.95 -7.58
CA ILE A 307 8.15 -9.89 -6.63
C ILE A 307 9.32 -8.91 -6.51
N CYS A 308 8.98 -7.63 -6.49
CA CYS A 308 9.90 -6.55 -6.14
C CYS A 308 9.46 -5.96 -4.81
N MET A 309 10.43 -5.68 -3.96
CA MET A 309 10.25 -5.10 -2.64
C MET A 309 11.27 -3.99 -2.42
N ALA A 310 10.87 -2.93 -1.76
CA ALA A 310 11.79 -1.93 -1.23
C ALA A 310 11.27 -1.32 0.05
N GLN A 311 12.20 -0.83 0.85
CA GLN A 311 11.95 -0.14 2.10
C GLN A 311 12.19 1.37 1.92
N ASN A 312 11.60 2.19 2.78
CA ASN A 312 11.87 3.63 2.78
C ASN A 312 13.13 3.96 3.58
N VAL A 313 13.17 3.53 4.83
CA VAL A 313 14.39 3.48 5.63
C VAL A 313 14.54 2.06 6.12
N GLN A 314 15.63 1.43 5.75
CA GLN A 314 15.92 0.05 6.14
C GLN A 314 16.25 -0.01 7.62
N VAL A 315 15.71 -1.02 8.29
CA VAL A 315 16.07 -1.41 9.66
C VAL A 315 16.75 -2.76 9.59
N ASP A 316 17.81 -2.92 10.35
CA ASP A 316 18.60 -4.16 10.35
C ASP A 316 17.73 -5.34 10.80
N ASP A 317 17.84 -6.45 10.08
CA ASP A 317 17.12 -7.71 10.32
C ASP A 317 15.58 -7.59 10.32
N GLU A 318 15.04 -6.56 9.64
CA GLU A 318 13.58 -6.38 9.47
C GLU A 318 13.19 -6.29 7.99
N GLY A 319 12.17 -7.03 7.60
CA GLY A 319 11.58 -6.97 6.25
C GLY A 319 10.70 -5.75 6.04
N TYR A 320 10.22 -5.14 7.12
CA TYR A 320 9.46 -3.89 7.06
C TYR A 320 10.34 -2.71 7.45
N GLY A 321 10.41 -1.70 6.58
CA GLY A 321 11.16 -0.48 6.85
C GLY A 321 10.34 0.58 7.59
N LEU A 322 11.00 1.65 8.02
CA LEU A 322 10.36 2.80 8.67
C LEU A 322 9.69 3.72 7.65
N GLY A 323 8.39 3.93 7.79
CA GLY A 323 7.62 4.91 7.02
C GLY A 323 7.56 6.28 7.68
N VAL A 324 7.25 7.30 6.88
CA VAL A 324 7.08 8.66 7.38
C VAL A 324 5.96 8.75 8.43
N CYS A 325 4.84 8.01 8.23
CA CYS A 325 3.76 7.98 9.22
C CYS A 325 4.26 7.52 10.59
N GLU A 326 5.12 6.50 10.62
CA GLU A 326 5.71 5.99 11.86
C GLU A 326 6.67 7.00 12.50
N MET A 327 7.54 7.64 11.69
CA MET A 327 8.51 8.62 12.17
C MET A 327 7.86 9.82 12.87
N VAL A 328 6.68 10.23 12.42
CA VAL A 328 5.98 11.41 12.94
C VAL A 328 4.72 11.10 13.74
N GLU A 329 4.47 9.82 14.06
CA GLU A 329 3.25 9.35 14.73
C GLU A 329 2.95 10.13 16.02
N TYR A 330 3.92 10.18 16.93
CA TYR A 330 3.77 10.84 18.22
C TYR A 330 3.68 12.36 18.11
N LEU A 331 4.42 12.96 17.20
CA LEU A 331 4.36 14.40 16.94
C LEU A 331 3.01 14.80 16.34
N GLN A 332 2.43 13.95 15.48
CA GLN A 332 1.09 14.18 14.94
C GLN A 332 0.01 14.11 16.03
N MET A 333 0.15 13.19 16.98
CA MET A 333 -0.74 13.12 18.14
C MET A 333 -0.62 14.38 18.99
N GLU A 334 0.61 14.81 19.32
CA GLU A 334 0.88 16.02 20.11
C GLU A 334 0.31 17.26 19.41
N LEU A 335 0.53 17.42 18.11
CA LEU A 335 0.01 18.53 17.32
C LEU A 335 -1.52 18.62 17.39
N ASN A 336 -2.20 17.49 17.22
CA ASN A 336 -3.65 17.41 17.30
C ASN A 336 -4.16 17.74 18.70
N ASP A 337 -3.51 17.24 19.74
CA ASP A 337 -3.90 17.51 21.12
C ASP A 337 -3.70 18.97 21.50
N LYS A 338 -2.58 19.59 21.12
CA LYS A 338 -2.34 21.02 21.33
C LYS A 338 -3.35 21.88 20.58
N ARG A 339 -3.65 21.55 19.33
CA ARG A 339 -4.65 22.28 18.54
C ARG A 339 -6.03 22.18 19.16
N ASN A 340 -6.44 21.02 19.62
CA ASN A 340 -7.74 20.81 20.23
C ASN A 340 -7.84 21.51 21.61
N GLN A 341 -6.77 21.46 22.43
CA GLN A 341 -6.70 22.20 23.67
C GLN A 341 -6.82 23.73 23.46
N LEU A 342 -6.17 24.24 22.40
CA LEU A 342 -6.27 25.67 22.04
C LEU A 342 -7.72 26.05 21.65
N LEU A 343 -8.40 25.21 20.89
CA LEU A 343 -9.78 25.45 20.49
C LEU A 343 -10.74 25.33 21.67
N ASP A 344 -10.56 24.36 22.55
CA ASP A 344 -11.35 24.18 23.77
C ASP A 344 -11.17 25.41 24.68
N HIS A 345 -9.92 25.83 24.91
CA HIS A 345 -9.64 27.03 25.71
C HIS A 345 -10.20 28.30 25.10
N ALA A 346 -10.14 28.45 23.76
CA ALA A 346 -10.77 29.59 23.08
C ALA A 346 -12.30 29.59 23.24
N THR A 347 -12.92 28.42 23.20
CA THR A 347 -14.36 28.25 23.43
C THR A 347 -14.73 28.60 24.87
N GLU A 348 -13.94 28.16 25.84
CA GLU A 348 -14.13 28.48 27.26
C GLU A 348 -13.89 29.97 27.55
N GLN A 349 -13.01 30.66 26.83
CA GLN A 349 -12.84 32.11 26.96
C GLN A 349 -14.03 32.89 26.40
N ILE A 350 -14.63 32.41 25.30
CA ILE A 350 -15.80 33.06 24.68
C ILE A 350 -17.06 32.81 25.54
N ALA A 351 -17.19 31.60 26.05
CA ALA A 351 -18.34 31.16 26.85
C ALA A 351 -17.84 30.51 28.16
N PRO A 352 -17.33 31.30 29.09
CA PRO A 352 -16.77 30.78 30.34
C PRO A 352 -17.84 30.10 31.20
N PRO A 353 -17.48 29.08 31.96
CA PRO A 353 -18.35 28.52 32.99
C PRO A 353 -18.80 29.64 33.94
N LEU A 354 -20.08 29.64 34.26
CA LEU A 354 -20.67 30.64 35.13
C LEU A 354 -20.82 30.10 36.52
N VAL A 355 -20.34 30.87 37.49
CA VAL A 355 -20.62 30.61 38.90
C VAL A 355 -21.85 31.41 39.30
N ILE A 356 -22.93 30.72 39.68
CA ILE A 356 -24.19 31.31 40.07
C ILE A 356 -24.28 31.25 41.59
N HIS A 357 -24.50 32.39 42.23
CA HIS A 357 -24.70 32.45 43.67
C HIS A 357 -26.11 31.88 44.02
N ARG A 358 -26.20 30.95 44.97
CA ARG A 358 -27.47 30.33 45.32
C ARG A 358 -28.57 31.31 45.79
N GLY A 359 -28.18 32.42 46.37
CA GLY A 359 -29.10 33.48 46.82
C GLY A 359 -29.67 34.35 45.69
N ALA A 360 -29.18 34.18 44.46
CA ALA A 360 -29.64 34.97 43.32
C ALA A 360 -31.00 34.51 42.76
N MET A 361 -31.50 33.32 43.17
CA MET A 361 -32.76 32.72 42.72
C MET A 361 -32.99 32.76 41.20
N ILE A 362 -31.88 32.53 40.41
CA ILE A 362 -31.93 32.48 38.97
C ILE A 362 -32.30 31.07 38.51
N ASP A 363 -33.29 30.97 37.64
CA ASP A 363 -33.69 29.74 37.02
C ASP A 363 -32.69 29.38 35.89
N ASP A 364 -32.09 28.17 35.91
CA ASP A 364 -31.14 27.68 34.92
C ASP A 364 -31.69 27.75 33.50
N SER A 365 -33.00 27.66 33.32
CA SER A 365 -33.65 27.79 32.01
C SER A 365 -33.51 29.17 31.40
N GLN A 366 -33.24 30.21 32.20
CA GLN A 366 -33.04 31.58 31.78
C GLN A 366 -31.62 31.88 31.33
N ILE A 367 -30.65 30.99 31.63
CA ILE A 367 -29.25 31.21 31.25
C ILE A 367 -29.02 30.64 29.88
N LYS A 368 -29.34 31.44 28.88
CA LYS A 368 -29.06 31.13 27.44
C LYS A 368 -28.15 32.19 26.88
N LEU A 369 -27.03 31.82 26.25
CA LEU A 369 -26.15 32.75 25.55
C LEU A 369 -26.79 33.28 24.28
N ARG A 370 -27.70 34.25 24.45
CA ARG A 370 -28.40 34.97 23.34
C ARG A 370 -28.25 36.47 23.51
N ALA A 371 -28.01 37.19 22.43
CA ALA A 371 -28.02 38.64 22.42
C ALA A 371 -29.34 39.17 22.99
N PHE A 372 -29.29 40.23 23.80
CA PHE A 372 -30.45 40.91 24.41
C PHE A 372 -31.28 40.04 25.38
N GLN A 373 -30.73 38.98 25.94
CA GLN A 373 -31.42 38.15 26.93
C GLN A 373 -31.58 38.93 28.23
N LYS A 374 -32.76 38.89 28.85
CA LYS A 374 -33.03 39.44 30.18
C LYS A 374 -33.00 38.32 31.20
N ILE A 375 -32.13 38.44 32.18
CA ILE A 375 -32.03 37.53 33.32
C ILE A 375 -32.54 38.26 34.55
N LYS A 376 -33.52 37.68 35.26
CA LYS A 376 -34.04 38.23 36.51
C LYS A 376 -33.23 37.64 37.67
N SER A 377 -32.76 38.46 38.57
CA SER A 377 -32.00 38.05 39.77
C SER A 377 -32.41 38.92 40.95
N ASP A 378 -32.44 38.33 42.11
CA ASP A 378 -32.68 39.02 43.40
C ASP A 378 -31.42 39.74 43.92
N LEU A 379 -30.22 39.39 43.36
CA LEU A 379 -28.95 40.02 43.72
C LEU A 379 -28.45 40.89 42.55
N PRO A 380 -27.57 41.89 42.86
CA PRO A 380 -26.84 42.64 41.82
C PRO A 380 -26.14 41.70 40.83
N GLY A 381 -26.14 42.03 39.55
CA GLY A 381 -25.66 41.16 38.51
C GLY A 381 -24.22 40.69 38.62
N ASP A 382 -23.36 41.54 39.19
CA ASP A 382 -21.96 41.24 39.49
C ASP A 382 -21.74 40.21 40.63
N GLN A 383 -22.75 40.10 41.54
CA GLN A 383 -22.74 39.12 42.63
C GLN A 383 -23.57 37.89 42.29
N ALA A 384 -24.54 38.03 41.39
CA ALA A 384 -25.47 36.97 41.03
C ALA A 384 -24.82 35.94 40.10
N ILE A 385 -24.09 36.39 39.09
CA ILE A 385 -23.42 35.57 38.08
C ILE A 385 -21.99 36.10 37.88
N GLN A 386 -21.03 35.21 38.10
CA GLN A 386 -19.63 35.55 37.83
C GLN A 386 -19.04 34.56 36.83
N PRO A 387 -18.38 35.06 35.77
CA PRO A 387 -17.63 34.19 34.89
C PRO A 387 -16.42 33.63 35.62
N MET A 388 -16.22 32.33 35.56
CA MET A 388 -15.04 31.66 36.10
C MET A 388 -13.82 32.09 35.29
N LYS A 389 -12.82 32.74 35.93
CA LYS A 389 -11.58 33.09 35.26
C LYS A 389 -10.70 31.86 35.16
N LEU A 390 -10.58 31.32 33.94
CA LEU A 390 -9.65 30.23 33.62
C LEU A 390 -8.29 30.89 33.32
N GLY A 391 -7.26 30.45 34.01
CA GLY A 391 -5.88 30.88 33.76
C GLY A 391 -5.30 30.14 32.57
N GLY A 392 -4.42 30.79 31.81
CA GLY A 392 -3.65 30.21 30.72
C GLY A 392 -3.27 31.26 29.68
N ASN A 393 -2.16 31.07 29.01
CA ASN A 393 -1.74 31.90 27.90
C ASN A 393 -1.86 31.16 26.57
N PRO A 394 -2.88 31.46 25.76
CA PRO A 394 -3.09 30.74 24.47
C PRO A 394 -1.96 30.95 23.45
N PHE A 395 -1.15 32.02 23.61
CA PHE A 395 -0.04 32.34 22.71
C PHE A 395 1.13 31.34 22.81
N GLU A 396 1.34 30.70 23.94
CA GLU A 396 2.37 29.66 24.11
C GLU A 396 2.03 28.42 23.24
N ASN A 397 0.78 28.06 23.19
CA ASN A 397 0.34 26.93 22.35
C ASN A 397 0.52 27.18 20.84
N VAL A 398 0.38 28.43 20.37
CA VAL A 398 0.60 28.78 18.95
C VAL A 398 2.09 28.66 18.58
N THR A 399 2.98 29.01 19.49
CA THR A 399 4.44 28.87 19.28
C THR A 399 4.83 27.41 19.24
N MET A 400 4.31 26.59 20.15
CA MET A 400 4.54 25.13 20.17
C MET A 400 4.02 24.43 18.91
N ASP A 401 2.84 24.79 18.41
CA ASP A 401 2.29 24.32 17.14
C ASP A 401 3.32 24.44 15.99
N ARG A 402 4.00 25.58 15.95
CA ARG A 402 5.01 25.85 14.90
C ARG A 402 6.25 24.99 15.05
N VAL A 403 6.74 24.83 16.28
CA VAL A 403 7.91 23.98 16.57
C VAL A 403 7.61 22.52 16.21
N ILE A 404 6.46 21.99 16.63
CA ILE A 404 6.06 20.61 16.32
C ILE A 404 5.98 20.40 14.81
N LYS A 405 5.40 21.35 14.05
CA LYS A 405 5.33 21.27 12.58
C LYS A 405 6.70 21.28 11.93
N ASP A 406 7.60 22.13 12.41
CA ASP A 406 8.97 22.19 11.89
C ASP A 406 9.71 20.86 12.19
N ASP A 407 9.53 20.27 13.36
CA ASP A 407 10.09 18.96 13.71
C ASP A 407 9.51 17.84 12.83
N MET A 408 8.18 17.81 12.60
CA MET A 408 7.53 16.85 11.72
C MET A 408 8.02 16.91 10.27
N ARG A 409 8.49 18.07 9.81
CA ARG A 409 9.07 18.25 8.47
C ARG A 409 10.55 17.88 8.45
N ASN A 410 11.28 18.21 9.50
CA ASN A 410 12.72 17.97 9.56
C ASN A 410 13.09 16.50 9.78
N ILE A 411 12.32 15.75 10.58
CA ILE A 411 12.58 14.34 10.88
C ILE A 411 12.62 13.48 9.60
N PRO A 412 11.62 13.48 8.73
CA PRO A 412 11.68 12.70 7.49
C PRO A 412 12.51 13.35 6.38
N GLY A 413 13.04 14.54 6.60
CA GLY A 413 13.84 15.29 5.61
C GLY A 413 13.03 16.22 4.69
N ALA A 414 11.72 16.30 4.86
CA ALA A 414 10.82 17.17 4.09
C ALA A 414 10.89 18.64 4.59
N SER A 415 12.10 19.20 4.73
CA SER A 415 12.33 20.53 5.26
C SER A 415 11.65 21.63 4.42
N ASN A 416 11.44 22.82 5.03
CA ASN A 416 10.77 23.93 4.37
C ASN A 416 11.31 24.27 2.97
N PRO A 417 12.64 24.31 2.71
CA PRO A 417 13.16 24.53 1.36
C PRO A 417 12.78 23.45 0.36
N VAL A 418 12.72 22.19 0.79
CA VAL A 418 12.29 21.06 -0.06
C VAL A 418 10.80 21.16 -0.43
N GLN A 419 9.99 21.68 0.50
CA GLN A 419 8.56 21.93 0.28
C GLN A 419 8.27 23.22 -0.50
N GLY A 420 9.30 24.01 -0.87
CA GLY A 420 9.12 25.28 -1.56
C GLY A 420 8.58 26.40 -0.66
N ILE A 421 8.65 26.24 0.67
CA ILE A 421 8.23 27.26 1.63
C ILE A 421 9.36 28.27 1.78
N ALA A 422 9.07 29.52 1.41
CA ALA A 422 10.04 30.62 1.50
C ALA A 422 10.43 30.89 2.96
N SER A 423 11.72 31.15 3.18
CA SER A 423 12.22 31.65 4.47
C SER A 423 11.83 33.12 4.64
N ASN A 424 11.52 33.52 5.88
CA ASN A 424 11.26 34.92 6.25
C ASN A 424 12.53 35.82 6.26
N LYS A 425 13.68 35.26 5.83
CA LYS A 425 14.95 36.00 5.74
C LYS A 425 15.27 36.27 4.28
N ASP A 426 15.88 37.44 4.04
CA ASP A 426 16.46 37.73 2.73
C ASP A 426 17.62 36.76 2.48
N GLN A 427 17.36 35.74 1.67
CA GLN A 427 18.34 34.74 1.26
C GLN A 427 18.66 34.89 -0.21
N THR A 428 19.92 34.69 -0.56
CA THR A 428 20.35 34.70 -1.96
C THR A 428 19.86 33.43 -2.68
N ALA A 429 19.67 33.50 -4.00
CA ALA A 429 19.30 32.35 -4.82
C ALA A 429 20.30 31.17 -4.64
N TYR A 430 21.57 31.46 -4.46
CA TYR A 430 22.61 30.46 -4.20
C TYR A 430 22.43 29.76 -2.85
N GLU A 431 22.13 30.52 -1.78
CA GLU A 431 21.87 29.95 -0.45
C GLU A 431 20.63 29.06 -0.48
N ILE A 432 19.54 29.49 -1.11
CA ILE A 432 18.32 28.70 -1.27
C ILE A 432 18.62 27.39 -2.03
N SER A 433 19.32 27.47 -3.16
CA SER A 433 19.71 26.31 -3.95
C SER A 433 20.59 25.34 -3.16
N THR A 434 21.56 25.85 -2.40
CA THR A 434 22.44 25.03 -1.56
C THR A 434 21.67 24.35 -0.41
N LEU A 435 20.74 25.07 0.22
CA LEU A 435 19.89 24.52 1.29
C LEU A 435 18.94 23.45 0.74
N GLN A 436 18.35 23.67 -0.43
CA GLN A 436 17.53 22.67 -1.10
C GLN A 436 18.32 21.40 -1.42
N THR A 437 19.51 21.53 -2.00
CA THR A 437 20.36 20.38 -2.34
C THR A 437 20.78 19.60 -1.10
N ARG A 438 21.18 20.29 -0.03
CA ARG A 438 21.58 19.63 1.23
C ARG A 438 20.38 19.05 1.98
N GLY A 439 19.24 19.73 1.97
CA GLY A 439 18.00 19.23 2.58
C GLY A 439 17.49 17.98 1.88
N ALA A 440 17.60 17.93 0.56
CA ALA A 440 17.18 16.77 -0.22
C ALA A 440 18.13 15.56 -0.15
N SER A 441 19.33 15.69 0.42
CA SER A 441 20.34 14.61 0.40
C SER A 441 19.89 13.32 1.06
N ARG A 442 19.12 13.40 2.15
CA ARG A 442 18.57 12.21 2.86
C ARG A 442 17.47 11.54 2.03
N ILE A 443 16.60 12.33 1.41
CA ILE A 443 15.55 11.83 0.50
C ILE A 443 16.21 11.16 -0.70
N ASN A 444 17.21 11.80 -1.30
CA ASN A 444 17.95 11.26 -2.43
C ASN A 444 18.62 9.91 -2.12
N LEU A 445 19.13 9.70 -0.90
CA LEU A 445 19.67 8.42 -0.48
C LEU A 445 18.58 7.32 -0.52
N ASN A 446 17.41 7.59 0.04
CA ASN A 446 16.29 6.66 0.03
C ASN A 446 15.77 6.40 -1.40
N THR A 447 15.82 7.43 -2.27
CA THR A 447 15.48 7.30 -3.69
C THR A 447 16.45 6.41 -4.44
N ILE A 448 17.76 6.52 -4.15
CA ILE A 448 18.79 5.66 -4.76
C ILE A 448 18.59 4.21 -4.31
N ASP A 449 18.36 3.96 -3.03
CA ASP A 449 18.08 2.62 -2.51
C ASP A 449 16.83 2.01 -3.15
N PHE A 450 15.77 2.81 -3.30
CA PHE A 450 14.57 2.41 -4.03
C PHE A 450 14.85 2.08 -5.50
N ALA A 451 15.67 2.88 -6.16
CA ALA A 451 16.03 2.63 -7.55
C ALA A 451 16.85 1.33 -7.70
N ASP A 452 17.82 1.10 -6.84
CA ASP A 452 18.68 -0.08 -6.92
C ASP A 452 17.94 -1.38 -6.52
N LYS A 453 17.19 -1.38 -5.44
CA LYS A 453 16.50 -2.59 -4.94
C LYS A 453 15.22 -2.90 -5.71
N PHE A 454 14.41 -1.88 -6.01
CA PHE A 454 13.10 -2.07 -6.60
C PHE A 454 13.10 -1.91 -8.12
N LEU A 455 13.50 -0.73 -8.62
CA LEU A 455 13.37 -0.41 -10.05
C LEU A 455 14.30 -1.26 -10.91
N LYS A 456 15.54 -1.40 -10.51
CA LYS A 456 16.53 -2.21 -11.25
C LYS A 456 16.10 -3.66 -11.36
N ARG A 457 15.64 -4.26 -10.25
CA ARG A 457 15.08 -5.60 -10.23
C ARG A 457 13.83 -5.70 -11.12
N ALA A 458 12.89 -4.76 -10.96
CA ALA A 458 11.67 -4.73 -11.75
C ALA A 458 11.95 -4.70 -13.24
N PHE A 459 12.85 -3.83 -13.68
CA PHE A 459 13.21 -3.71 -15.10
C PHE A 459 13.97 -4.94 -15.62
N SER A 460 14.80 -5.57 -14.80
CA SER A 460 15.47 -6.82 -15.16
C SER A 460 14.47 -7.95 -15.42
N LEU A 461 13.49 -8.11 -14.52
CA LEU A 461 12.45 -9.12 -14.65
C LEU A 461 11.53 -8.83 -15.86
N ILE A 462 11.12 -7.57 -16.06
CA ILE A 462 10.34 -7.15 -17.24
C ILE A 462 11.10 -7.46 -18.52
N PHE A 463 12.39 -7.15 -18.57
CA PHE A 463 13.21 -7.43 -19.75
C PHE A 463 13.30 -8.94 -20.05
N SER A 464 13.48 -9.77 -19.03
CA SER A 464 13.44 -11.23 -19.18
C SER A 464 12.10 -11.74 -19.71
N MET A 465 10.98 -11.18 -19.21
CA MET A 465 9.64 -11.52 -19.71
C MET A 465 9.43 -11.08 -21.15
N ILE A 466 9.92 -9.90 -21.54
CA ILE A 466 9.89 -9.43 -22.93
C ILE A 466 10.64 -10.42 -23.83
N GLN A 467 11.84 -10.85 -23.44
CA GLN A 467 12.61 -11.84 -24.20
C GLN A 467 11.90 -13.19 -24.33
N GLN A 468 11.15 -13.60 -23.32
CA GLN A 468 10.42 -14.85 -23.33
C GLN A 468 9.19 -14.81 -24.24
N TYR A 469 8.38 -13.76 -24.17
CA TYR A 469 7.05 -13.71 -24.78
C TYR A 469 7.03 -12.99 -26.12
N VAL A 470 7.92 -12.04 -26.37
CA VAL A 470 7.96 -11.30 -27.64
C VAL A 470 8.79 -12.07 -28.66
N ARG A 471 8.10 -12.79 -29.56
CA ARG A 471 8.74 -13.64 -30.59
C ARG A 471 8.49 -13.16 -32.01
N THR A 472 7.62 -12.17 -32.21
CA THR A 472 7.26 -11.64 -33.54
C THR A 472 8.00 -10.34 -33.83
N GLU A 473 8.35 -10.13 -35.10
CA GLU A 473 8.85 -8.83 -35.55
C GLU A 473 7.80 -7.75 -35.25
N MET A 474 8.20 -6.79 -34.45
CA MET A 474 7.37 -5.62 -34.12
C MET A 474 7.93 -4.41 -34.86
N VAL A 475 7.04 -3.67 -35.51
CA VAL A 475 7.34 -2.32 -35.97
C VAL A 475 7.03 -1.37 -34.84
N VAL A 476 8.06 -0.85 -34.21
CA VAL A 476 7.97 0.11 -33.10
C VAL A 476 8.04 1.53 -33.63
#